data_3048a3105e0d827d273c7d89ac28ff09
#
_entry.id   3048a3105e0d827d273c7d89ac28ff09
#
_cell.length_a   1.000
_cell.length_b   1.000
_cell.length_c   1.000
_cell.angle_alpha   90.00
_cell.angle_beta   90.00
_cell.angle_gamma   90.00
#
_symmetry.space_group_name_H-M   'P 1'
#
loop_
_entity.id
_entity.type
_entity.pdbx_description
1 polymer ?
#
loop_
_entity_poly.entity_id
_entity_poly.type
_entity_poly.pdbx_seq_one_letter_code
_entity_poly.pdbx_strand_id
1 'polypeptide(L)'
;MPTNRYGKLSGLGNYELQELDYKGDDLNTFINKKFKIDRGPIGTSLFRSSSKLLRNMFYAKPVIVSDKCTKCGICVDECPVKGKALQFKKLNGKTSKKEPPVYDYNKCIRCYCCQEMCPYKAIYLKKPLLRKILKK
;
A
#
# COMPACT_ATOMS: atom_id res chain seq x y z
N MET A 1 -20.60 -3.13 5.74
CA MET A 1 -19.18 -3.57 5.77
C MET A 1 -18.89 -4.20 7.13
N PRO A 2 -17.99 -5.22 7.24
CA PRO A 2 -17.67 -5.85 8.53
C PRO A 2 -17.15 -4.87 9.58
N THR A 3 -16.29 -3.93 9.19
CA THR A 3 -15.73 -2.89 10.07
C THR A 3 -16.78 -2.02 10.74
N ASN A 4 -17.82 -1.62 10.02
CA ASN A 4 -18.90 -0.78 10.57
C ASN A 4 -19.70 -1.55 11.62
N ARG A 5 -19.99 -2.84 11.36
CA ARG A 5 -20.68 -3.71 12.31
C ARG A 5 -19.90 -3.86 13.61
N TYR A 6 -18.59 -4.10 13.53
CA TYR A 6 -17.74 -4.18 14.72
C TYR A 6 -17.67 -2.84 15.47
N GLY A 7 -17.63 -1.71 14.74
CA GLY A 7 -17.69 -0.38 15.34
C GLY A 7 -18.95 -0.17 16.19
N LYS A 8 -20.13 -0.56 15.67
CA LYS A 8 -21.39 -0.49 16.40
C LYS A 8 -21.36 -1.40 17.64
N LEU A 9 -20.91 -2.64 17.51
CA LEU A 9 -20.80 -3.59 18.61
C LEU A 9 -19.84 -3.11 19.72
N SER A 10 -18.84 -2.34 19.36
CA SER A 10 -17.88 -1.74 20.30
C SER A 10 -18.32 -0.38 20.84
N GLY A 11 -19.54 0.08 20.55
CA GLY A 11 -20.07 1.35 21.04
C GLY A 11 -19.40 2.60 20.41
N LEU A 12 -18.70 2.45 19.27
CA LEU A 12 -17.98 3.55 18.60
C LEU A 12 -18.89 4.42 17.71
N GLY A 13 -20.17 4.05 17.56
CA GLY A 13 -21.15 4.79 16.76
C GLY A 13 -22.10 3.90 15.99
N ASN A 14 -23.05 4.53 15.31
CA ASN A 14 -24.05 3.87 14.48
C ASN A 14 -23.63 3.89 13.00
N TYR A 15 -24.15 2.96 12.20
CA TYR A 15 -23.90 2.91 10.76
C TYR A 15 -25.16 2.62 9.93
N GLU A 16 -26.28 2.39 10.59
CA GLU A 16 -27.55 2.16 9.90
C GLU A 16 -28.16 3.49 9.51
N LEU A 17 -28.64 3.57 8.25
CA LEU A 17 -29.12 4.85 7.69
C LEU A 17 -30.22 5.49 8.51
N GLN A 18 -31.06 4.68 9.18
CA GLN A 18 -32.16 5.16 10.03
C GLN A 18 -31.68 5.77 11.36
N GLU A 19 -30.47 5.43 11.78
CA GLU A 19 -29.89 5.88 13.05
C GLU A 19 -28.96 7.09 12.88
N LEU A 20 -28.79 7.56 11.63
CA LEU A 20 -27.87 8.66 11.30
C LEU A 20 -28.67 9.95 11.01
N ASP A 21 -28.29 11.04 11.67
CA ASP A 21 -28.80 12.38 11.38
C ASP A 21 -27.95 13.02 10.28
N TYR A 22 -28.53 13.19 9.08
CA TYR A 22 -27.84 13.76 7.93
C TYR A 22 -28.09 15.26 7.89
N LYS A 23 -27.00 16.04 7.87
CA LYS A 23 -27.05 17.49 7.66
C LYS A 23 -26.46 17.84 6.31
N GLY A 24 -27.18 18.61 5.52
CA GLY A 24 -26.79 19.04 4.20
C GLY A 24 -27.77 18.59 3.12
N ASP A 25 -27.25 18.30 1.93
CA ASP A 25 -28.07 17.91 0.78
C ASP A 25 -28.69 16.52 0.95
N ASP A 26 -29.77 16.25 0.20
CA ASP A 26 -30.44 14.95 0.27
C ASP A 26 -29.50 13.80 -0.11
N LEU A 27 -29.44 12.79 0.77
CA LEU A 27 -28.61 11.60 0.58
C LEU A 27 -28.83 10.93 -0.78
N ASN A 28 -30.07 10.94 -1.28
CA ASN A 28 -30.42 10.30 -2.56
C ASN A 28 -29.68 10.92 -3.75
N THR A 29 -29.27 12.18 -3.67
CA THR A 29 -28.51 12.85 -4.74
C THR A 29 -27.10 12.26 -4.90
N PHE A 30 -26.54 11.69 -3.83
CA PHE A 30 -25.20 11.12 -3.82
C PHE A 30 -25.18 9.60 -4.07
N ILE A 31 -26.33 8.94 -4.03
CA ILE A 31 -26.41 7.49 -4.24
C ILE A 31 -26.26 7.17 -5.73
N ASN A 32 -25.10 6.66 -6.11
CA ASN A 32 -24.88 6.14 -7.44
C ASN A 32 -25.33 4.66 -7.55
N LYS A 33 -26.57 4.43 -7.93
CA LYS A 33 -27.11 3.07 -8.13
C LYS A 33 -26.41 2.26 -9.23
N LYS A 34 -25.67 2.94 -10.13
CA LYS A 34 -24.90 2.31 -11.21
C LYS A 34 -23.43 2.08 -10.82
N PHE A 35 -23.05 2.38 -9.57
CA PHE A 35 -21.67 2.19 -9.12
C PHE A 35 -21.31 0.70 -9.13
N LYS A 36 -20.40 0.34 -10.02
CA LYS A 36 -19.85 -1.01 -10.12
C LYS A 36 -18.42 -0.98 -9.63
N ILE A 37 -18.14 -1.75 -8.58
CA ILE A 37 -16.75 -1.99 -8.16
C ILE A 37 -16.16 -2.99 -9.13
N ASP A 38 -15.20 -2.55 -9.94
CA ASP A 38 -14.38 -3.49 -10.71
C ASP A 38 -13.44 -4.22 -9.74
N ARG A 39 -13.84 -5.42 -9.36
CA ARG A 39 -13.03 -6.30 -8.49
C ARG A 39 -11.96 -7.04 -9.29
N GLY A 40 -11.79 -6.71 -10.55
CA GLY A 40 -10.90 -7.37 -11.47
C GLY A 40 -11.36 -8.80 -11.83
N PRO A 41 -10.92 -9.34 -12.94
CA PRO A 41 -11.24 -10.71 -13.32
C PRO A 41 -10.61 -11.67 -12.30
N ILE A 42 -11.29 -12.78 -12.03
CA ILE A 42 -10.87 -13.90 -11.18
C ILE A 42 -9.45 -14.42 -11.56
N GLY A 43 -9.00 -14.11 -12.80
CA GLY A 43 -7.64 -14.37 -13.27
C GLY A 43 -6.51 -13.75 -12.44
N THR A 44 -6.78 -12.72 -11.64
CA THR A 44 -5.78 -12.17 -10.71
C THR A 44 -5.42 -13.17 -9.59
N SER A 45 -6.30 -14.13 -9.29
CA SER A 45 -6.04 -15.17 -8.31
C SER A 45 -4.97 -16.16 -8.80
N LEU A 46 -5.00 -16.53 -10.08
CA LEU A 46 -3.98 -17.40 -10.69
C LEU A 46 -2.60 -16.69 -10.73
N PHE A 47 -2.56 -15.39 -11.02
CA PHE A 47 -1.33 -14.60 -10.96
C PHE A 47 -0.82 -14.37 -9.53
N ARG A 48 -1.67 -14.44 -8.52
CA ARG A 48 -1.29 -14.35 -7.11
C ARG A 48 -0.54 -15.59 -6.62
N SER A 49 -0.83 -16.76 -7.21
CA SER A 49 -0.13 -18.02 -6.98
C SER A 49 1.12 -18.19 -7.85
N SER A 50 1.25 -17.38 -8.91
CA SER A 50 2.38 -17.48 -9.83
C SER A 50 3.70 -17.04 -9.18
N SER A 51 4.80 -17.56 -9.69
CA SER A 51 6.16 -17.38 -9.14
C SER A 51 6.47 -15.93 -8.76
N LYS A 52 7.26 -15.73 -7.71
CA LYS A 52 7.76 -14.41 -7.25
C LYS A 52 8.36 -13.57 -8.38
N LEU A 53 8.89 -14.24 -9.40
CA LEU A 53 9.47 -13.64 -10.59
C LEU A 53 8.41 -12.91 -11.44
N LEU A 54 7.29 -13.57 -11.76
CA LEU A 54 6.17 -12.99 -12.50
C LEU A 54 5.58 -11.78 -11.75
N ARG A 55 5.41 -11.90 -10.43
CA ARG A 55 4.95 -10.79 -9.61
C ARG A 55 5.86 -9.56 -9.72
N ASN A 56 7.18 -9.76 -9.74
CA ASN A 56 8.14 -8.67 -9.89
C ASN A 56 8.12 -8.03 -11.28
N MET A 57 7.69 -8.78 -12.29
CA MET A 57 7.59 -8.35 -13.68
C MET A 57 6.35 -7.49 -13.97
N PHE A 58 5.22 -7.78 -13.30
CA PHE A 58 3.92 -7.14 -13.59
C PHE A 58 3.52 -6.04 -12.61
N TYR A 59 3.98 -6.07 -11.36
CA TYR A 59 3.56 -5.11 -10.35
C TYR A 59 4.58 -4.00 -10.11
N ALA A 60 4.08 -2.78 -9.93
CA ALA A 60 4.91 -1.65 -9.53
C ALA A 60 5.60 -1.94 -8.20
N LYS A 61 6.81 -1.43 -8.04
CA LYS A 61 7.59 -1.60 -6.82
C LYS A 61 8.10 -0.26 -6.30
N PRO A 62 8.11 -0.04 -4.97
CA PRO A 62 8.68 1.16 -4.39
C PRO A 62 10.21 1.14 -4.56
N VAL A 63 10.79 2.29 -4.89
CA VAL A 63 12.23 2.48 -5.06
C VAL A 63 12.64 3.77 -4.37
N ILE A 64 13.77 3.77 -3.67
CA ILE A 64 14.32 4.93 -3.00
C ILE A 64 15.25 5.70 -3.96
N VAL A 65 15.09 7.01 -4.01
CA VAL A 65 16.04 7.93 -4.65
C VAL A 65 17.08 8.34 -3.61
N SER A 66 18.30 7.89 -3.80
CA SER A 66 19.39 8.08 -2.83
C SER A 66 19.63 9.56 -2.50
N ASP A 67 19.61 10.42 -3.51
CA ASP A 67 19.90 11.86 -3.38
C ASP A 67 18.86 12.61 -2.55
N LYS A 68 17.61 12.11 -2.52
CA LYS A 68 16.52 12.68 -1.72
C LYS A 68 16.39 12.05 -0.34
N CYS A 69 17.08 10.94 -0.11
CA CYS A 69 16.93 10.15 1.11
C CYS A 69 17.82 10.68 2.22
N THR A 70 17.23 11.23 3.27
CA THR A 70 17.94 11.68 4.49
C THR A 70 18.26 10.57 5.48
N LYS A 71 17.91 9.31 5.15
CA LYS A 71 18.19 8.14 5.97
C LYS A 71 17.55 8.18 7.37
N CYS A 72 16.44 8.89 7.51
CA CYS A 72 15.74 9.09 8.80
C CYS A 72 15.22 7.79 9.42
N GLY A 73 14.88 6.77 8.62
CA GLY A 73 14.43 5.47 9.11
C GLY A 73 12.91 5.29 9.19
N ILE A 74 12.10 6.37 9.08
CA ILE A 74 10.63 6.30 9.19
C ILE A 74 10.04 5.18 8.31
N CYS A 75 10.48 5.07 7.06
CA CYS A 75 10.00 4.05 6.14
C CYS A 75 10.32 2.60 6.59
N VAL A 76 11.36 2.41 7.39
CA VAL A 76 11.71 1.11 7.99
C VAL A 76 10.78 0.83 9.18
N ASP A 77 10.57 1.84 10.03
CA ASP A 77 9.77 1.71 11.25
C ASP A 77 8.30 1.50 10.91
N GLU A 78 7.78 2.19 9.89
CA GLU A 78 6.39 2.10 9.42
C GLU A 78 6.13 0.89 8.50
N CYS A 79 7.12 0.05 8.23
CA CYS A 79 6.90 -1.14 7.42
C CYS A 79 6.06 -2.18 8.20
N PRO A 80 4.83 -2.54 7.75
CA PRO A 80 3.94 -3.43 8.48
C PRO A 80 4.36 -4.90 8.39
N VAL A 81 5.31 -5.23 7.53
CA VAL A 81 5.75 -6.62 7.32
C VAL A 81 6.53 -7.11 8.53
N LYS A 82 6.14 -8.25 9.11
CA LYS A 82 6.88 -8.93 10.17
C LYS A 82 8.31 -9.23 9.69
N GLY A 83 9.30 -8.75 10.43
CA GLY A 83 10.71 -8.84 10.03
C GLY A 83 11.13 -7.81 8.98
N LYS A 84 10.32 -6.78 8.78
CA LYS A 84 10.54 -5.60 7.90
C LYS A 84 11.07 -5.97 6.49
N ALA A 85 10.35 -5.54 5.48
CA ALA A 85 10.78 -5.70 4.08
C ALA A 85 11.76 -4.61 3.64
N LEU A 86 12.01 -3.62 4.47
CA LEU A 86 12.89 -2.49 4.24
C LEU A 86 13.82 -2.37 5.44
N GLN A 87 15.12 -2.41 5.21
CA GLN A 87 16.12 -2.42 6.27
C GLN A 87 17.39 -1.68 5.85
N PHE A 88 18.06 -1.07 6.82
CA PHE A 88 19.43 -0.60 6.60
C PHE A 88 20.40 -1.77 6.50
N LYS A 89 21.46 -1.60 5.72
CA LYS A 89 22.55 -2.60 5.67
C LYS A 89 23.22 -2.74 7.03
N LYS A 90 23.54 -3.97 7.38
CA LYS A 90 24.36 -4.25 8.57
C LYS A 90 25.83 -4.28 8.15
N LEU A 91 26.66 -3.49 8.82
CA LEU A 91 28.12 -3.53 8.72
C LEU A 91 28.68 -4.01 10.07
N ASN A 92 29.49 -5.06 10.06
CA ASN A 92 30.08 -5.63 11.28
C ASN A 92 29.05 -5.88 12.40
N GLY A 93 27.88 -6.44 12.04
CA GLY A 93 26.79 -6.74 12.99
C GLY A 93 25.98 -5.53 13.46
N LYS A 94 26.41 -4.30 13.18
CA LYS A 94 25.71 -3.06 13.56
C LYS A 94 24.96 -2.46 12.37
N THR A 95 23.77 -1.91 12.63
CA THR A 95 22.97 -1.22 11.61
C THR A 95 23.66 0.06 11.17
N SER A 96 24.00 0.18 9.88
CA SER A 96 24.64 1.36 9.32
C SER A 96 23.65 2.24 8.59
N LYS A 97 23.48 3.49 9.02
CA LYS A 97 22.67 4.51 8.33
C LYS A 97 23.49 5.34 7.32
N LYS A 98 24.68 4.88 6.93
CA LYS A 98 25.49 5.59 5.91
C LYS A 98 24.84 5.61 4.54
N GLU A 99 24.11 4.55 4.19
CA GLU A 99 23.38 4.39 2.94
C GLU A 99 21.87 4.33 3.17
N PRO A 100 21.04 4.65 2.13
CA PRO A 100 19.61 4.43 2.19
C PRO A 100 19.25 2.99 2.53
N PRO A 101 18.10 2.75 3.17
CA PRO A 101 17.64 1.40 3.43
C PRO A 101 17.35 0.64 2.13
N VAL A 102 17.50 -0.67 2.16
CA VAL A 102 17.34 -1.56 0.98
C VAL A 102 16.08 -2.39 1.12
N TYR A 103 15.37 -2.58 0.01
CA TYR A 103 14.18 -3.41 -0.07
C TYR A 103 14.51 -4.89 -0.26
N ASP A 104 13.91 -5.73 0.57
CA ASP A 104 13.71 -7.15 0.27
C ASP A 104 12.35 -7.30 -0.45
N TYR A 105 12.37 -7.33 -1.78
CA TYR A 105 11.14 -7.46 -2.57
C TYR A 105 10.46 -8.82 -2.45
N ASN A 106 11.10 -9.83 -1.87
CA ASN A 106 10.49 -11.12 -1.60
C ASN A 106 9.55 -11.03 -0.39
N LYS A 107 9.88 -10.19 0.58
CA LYS A 107 9.04 -9.91 1.75
C LYS A 107 8.04 -8.78 1.50
N CYS A 108 8.35 -7.84 0.62
CA CYS A 108 7.54 -6.65 0.38
C CYS A 108 6.15 -7.00 -0.16
N ILE A 109 5.11 -6.67 0.61
CA ILE A 109 3.70 -6.85 0.23
C ILE A 109 3.17 -5.72 -0.67
N ARG A 110 3.98 -4.69 -0.93
CA ARG A 110 3.65 -3.54 -1.80
C ARG A 110 2.44 -2.73 -1.29
N CYS A 111 2.34 -2.55 0.01
CA CYS A 111 1.33 -1.68 0.64
C CYS A 111 1.58 -0.18 0.39
N TYR A 112 2.81 0.19 0.04
CA TYR A 112 3.28 1.56 -0.22
C TYR A 112 3.28 2.51 0.98
N CYS A 113 2.98 2.07 2.20
CA CYS A 113 3.05 2.89 3.41
C CYS A 113 4.39 3.63 3.55
N CYS A 114 5.50 2.98 3.17
CA CYS A 114 6.83 3.60 3.18
C CYS A 114 6.92 4.83 2.25
N GLN A 115 6.17 4.87 1.15
CA GLN A 115 6.11 6.01 0.24
C GLN A 115 5.29 7.14 0.83
N GLU A 116 4.13 6.82 1.39
CA GLU A 116 3.21 7.80 1.98
C GLU A 116 3.81 8.46 3.21
N MET A 117 4.48 7.67 4.05
CA MET A 117 5.11 8.16 5.28
C MET A 117 6.46 8.86 5.06
N CYS A 118 6.99 8.91 3.83
CA CYS A 118 8.27 9.56 3.56
C CYS A 118 8.15 11.09 3.50
N PRO A 119 8.64 11.87 4.50
CA PRO A 119 8.47 13.33 4.52
C PRO A 119 9.26 14.02 3.40
N TYR A 120 10.31 13.38 2.90
CA TYR A 120 11.16 13.91 1.83
C TYR A 120 10.76 13.45 0.43
N LYS A 121 9.64 12.71 0.31
CA LYS A 121 9.17 12.14 -0.97
C LYS A 121 10.29 11.42 -1.75
N ALA A 122 11.20 10.78 -1.01
CA ALA A 122 12.34 10.08 -1.58
C ALA A 122 11.98 8.70 -2.15
N ILE A 123 10.74 8.25 -2.02
CA ILE A 123 10.28 6.94 -2.50
C ILE A 123 9.26 7.14 -3.62
N TYR A 124 9.50 6.48 -4.75
CA TYR A 124 8.58 6.51 -5.89
C TYR A 124 8.22 5.09 -6.36
N LEU A 125 7.16 4.97 -7.15
CA LEU A 125 6.71 3.69 -7.69
C LEU A 125 7.30 3.48 -9.08
N LYS A 126 8.23 2.53 -9.20
CA LYS A 126 8.76 2.10 -10.50
C LYS A 126 7.75 1.16 -11.16
N LYS A 127 7.14 1.63 -12.26
CA LYS A 127 6.22 0.82 -13.07
C LYS A 127 7.01 -0.22 -13.87
N PRO A 128 6.53 -1.47 -13.99
CA PRO A 128 7.18 -2.49 -14.77
C PRO A 128 7.16 -2.15 -16.26
N LEU A 129 8.21 -2.54 -16.97
CA LEU A 129 8.38 -2.26 -18.42
C LEU A 129 7.26 -2.86 -19.27
N LEU A 130 6.80 -4.07 -18.95
CA LEU A 130 5.72 -4.76 -19.65
C LEU A 130 4.40 -3.99 -19.64
N ARG A 131 4.09 -3.25 -18.55
CA ARG A 131 2.90 -2.42 -18.50
C ARG A 131 2.97 -1.20 -19.42
N LYS A 132 4.19 -0.77 -19.82
CA LYS A 132 4.37 0.28 -20.83
C LYS A 132 4.07 -0.23 -22.25
N ILE A 133 4.39 -1.49 -22.52
CA ILE A 133 4.22 -2.13 -23.84
C ILE A 133 2.75 -2.50 -24.07
N LEU A 134 2.05 -2.98 -23.05
CA LEU A 134 0.64 -3.39 -23.12
C LEU A 134 -0.38 -2.24 -23.10
N LYS A 135 0.07 -0.99 -22.92
CA LYS A 135 -0.77 0.22 -22.96
C LYS A 135 -0.72 0.97 -24.30
N LYS A 136 -0.26 0.30 -25.38
CA LYS A 136 -0.40 0.83 -26.74
C LYS A 136 -1.67 0.32 -27.38
#